data_e2516199befae107f4b9d8a19bc5ede4
#
_entry.id   e2516199befae107f4b9d8a19bc5ede4
#
_cell.length_a   1.000
_cell.length_b   1.000
_cell.length_c   1.000
_cell.angle_alpha   90.00
_cell.angle_beta   90.00
_cell.angle_gamma   90.00
#
_symmetry.space_group_name_H-M   'P 1'
#
loop_
_entity.id
_entity.type
_entity.pdbx_description
1 polymer ?
#
loop_
_entity_poly.entity_id
_entity_poly.type
_entity_poly.pdbx_seq_one_letter_code
_entity_poly.pdbx_strand_id
1 'polypeptide(L)'
;MEERMGEILTAARDAATVPSGLMNALVYRGQGSKQVEIRPKPEIQHADDAIVKVLKTTICGTDLHILKGDVPTCTPGRILGHEGVGLIDDIGAGVTMFRPGDKVLISCITSCGKCEYCRRGVYSHCLTGGWILGNEIDGTQAGYVRIPCADTSLYRIPQGADEDAFVMLSDVLPTAFECGVLNGKVEKPGISVAIVGSGPIGLSALLTARFFSPGQIIMIDRDDNRLAVAKKLGADVVINNAALDPTSEVKKITGGTGVDAVIEAVGTPEAFELCETLVAPGGCIANVGVHGRKVDLHLEKLWSQNISITTRLVDTVTTNILLRAVEMKKIDPHQLISHHFPFSRILTAYDTFARASATGALKVIIDMAG
;
A
#
# COMPACT_ATOMS: atom_id res chain seq x y z
N MET A 1 16.22 46.78 -2.84
CA MET A 1 17.44 45.93 -2.78
C MET A 1 17.17 44.67 -1.94
N GLU A 2 16.38 44.76 -0.89
CA GLU A 2 15.98 43.61 -0.04
C GLU A 2 15.02 42.63 -0.72
N GLU A 3 14.07 43.09 -1.53
CA GLU A 3 13.15 42.20 -2.27
C GLU A 3 13.87 41.33 -3.33
N ARG A 4 14.87 41.87 -4.01
CA ARG A 4 15.71 41.11 -4.95
C ARG A 4 16.64 40.07 -4.28
N MET A 5 17.01 40.30 -3.03
CA MET A 5 17.79 39.35 -2.25
C MET A 5 16.90 38.18 -1.76
N GLY A 6 15.62 38.42 -1.49
CA GLY A 6 14.64 37.38 -1.13
C GLY A 6 14.33 36.43 -2.27
N GLU A 7 14.18 36.94 -3.49
CA GLU A 7 13.96 36.12 -4.70
C GLU A 7 15.18 35.27 -5.11
N ILE A 8 16.40 35.82 -4.91
CA ILE A 8 17.66 35.09 -5.19
C ILE A 8 17.87 33.95 -4.16
N LEU A 9 17.44 34.12 -2.90
CA LEU A 9 17.54 33.09 -1.86
C LEU A 9 16.48 31.98 -2.01
N THR A 10 15.34 32.25 -2.65
CA THR A 10 14.33 31.23 -2.99
C THR A 10 14.67 30.44 -4.24
N ALA A 11 15.26 31.07 -5.25
CA ALA A 11 15.68 30.39 -6.49
C ALA A 11 16.95 29.53 -6.35
N ALA A 12 17.76 29.76 -5.30
CA ALA A 12 19.00 29.00 -5.06
C ALA A 12 18.79 27.69 -4.27
N ARG A 13 17.55 27.33 -3.89
CA ARG A 13 17.26 26.07 -3.18
C ARG A 13 17.05 24.87 -4.08
N ASP A 14 16.93 25.05 -5.39
CA ASP A 14 16.57 24.00 -6.33
C ASP A 14 17.73 23.21 -6.96
N ALA A 15 18.98 23.44 -6.56
CA ALA A 15 20.13 22.69 -7.08
C ALA A 15 21.32 22.56 -6.12
N ALA A 16 21.12 22.63 -4.82
CA ALA A 16 22.22 22.35 -3.89
C ALA A 16 22.42 20.82 -3.82
N THR A 17 23.52 20.32 -4.38
CA THR A 17 23.98 18.95 -4.16
C THR A 17 24.07 18.70 -2.66
N VAL A 18 23.31 17.73 -2.16
CA VAL A 18 23.33 17.34 -0.75
C VAL A 18 24.75 16.89 -0.40
N PRO A 19 25.39 17.42 0.66
CA PRO A 19 26.74 17.03 1.04
C PRO A 19 26.87 15.51 1.27
N SER A 20 28.07 14.97 1.04
CA SER A 20 28.37 13.56 1.29
C SER A 20 28.01 13.17 2.73
N GLY A 21 27.36 12.02 2.90
CA GLY A 21 26.89 11.55 4.22
C GLY A 21 25.55 12.15 4.67
N LEU A 22 24.93 13.02 3.89
CA LEU A 22 23.60 13.57 4.14
C LEU A 22 22.63 13.17 3.03
N MET A 23 21.31 13.32 3.29
CA MET A 23 20.24 13.02 2.32
C MET A 23 19.04 13.94 2.55
N ASN A 24 18.25 14.16 1.51
CA ASN A 24 16.92 14.71 1.64
C ASN A 24 15.95 13.66 2.19
N ALA A 25 15.02 14.07 3.05
CA ALA A 25 14.01 13.21 3.63
C ALA A 25 12.72 13.95 3.92
N LEU A 26 11.58 13.29 3.79
CA LEU A 26 10.29 13.79 4.25
C LEU A 26 10.06 13.35 5.69
N VAL A 27 9.99 14.31 6.59
CA VAL A 27 9.93 14.09 8.04
C VAL A 27 8.55 14.45 8.58
N TYR A 28 7.93 13.53 9.32
CA TYR A 28 6.73 13.77 10.10
C TYR A 28 7.05 14.69 11.29
N ARG A 29 6.27 15.76 11.48
CA ARG A 29 6.48 16.74 12.54
C ARG A 29 5.31 16.83 13.54
N GLY A 30 4.46 15.83 13.54
CA GLY A 30 3.24 15.78 14.35
C GLY A 30 1.99 15.90 13.47
N GLN A 31 0.83 15.79 14.08
CA GLN A 31 -0.45 15.77 13.40
C GLN A 31 -0.60 16.94 12.43
N GLY A 32 -0.93 16.64 11.17
CA GLY A 32 -1.08 17.58 10.07
C GLY A 32 0.24 18.17 9.53
N SER A 33 1.39 17.86 10.10
CA SER A 33 2.67 18.50 9.79
C SER A 33 3.71 17.55 9.24
N LYS A 34 4.30 17.91 8.12
CA LYS A 34 5.42 17.21 7.48
C LYS A 34 6.35 18.23 6.84
N GLN A 35 7.64 17.94 6.78
CA GLN A 35 8.64 18.86 6.22
C GLN A 35 9.73 18.07 5.47
N VAL A 36 10.27 18.67 4.41
CA VAL A 36 11.48 18.16 3.76
C VAL A 36 12.69 18.70 4.53
N GLU A 37 13.59 17.80 4.91
CA GLU A 37 14.77 18.12 5.71
C GLU A 37 16.00 17.42 5.17
N ILE A 38 17.17 17.98 5.48
CA ILE A 38 18.45 17.29 5.30
C ILE A 38 18.71 16.46 6.57
N ARG A 39 18.93 15.16 6.39
CA ARG A 39 19.16 14.18 7.45
C ARG A 39 20.45 13.41 7.19
N PRO A 40 21.11 12.88 8.21
CA PRO A 40 22.24 11.96 8.01
C PRO A 40 21.80 10.73 7.22
N LYS A 41 22.66 10.26 6.31
CA LYS A 41 22.53 8.93 5.69
C LYS A 41 22.55 7.88 6.80
N PRO A 42 21.63 6.88 6.78
CA PRO A 42 21.63 5.82 7.79
C PRO A 42 22.89 4.94 7.68
N GLU A 43 23.28 4.35 8.82
CA GLU A 43 24.40 3.42 8.93
C GLU A 43 23.90 2.02 9.30
N ILE A 44 24.71 0.98 9.03
CA ILE A 44 24.48 -0.40 9.49
C ILE A 44 24.50 -0.40 11.02
N GLN A 45 23.43 -0.89 11.64
CA GLN A 45 23.29 -1.01 13.11
C GLN A 45 23.43 -2.46 13.57
N HIS A 46 23.01 -3.41 12.74
CA HIS A 46 23.07 -4.85 13.01
C HIS A 46 23.70 -5.60 11.84
N ALA A 47 24.24 -6.78 12.11
CA ALA A 47 24.92 -7.59 11.08
C ALA A 47 24.01 -8.00 9.91
N ASP A 48 22.70 -8.06 10.13
CA ASP A 48 21.69 -8.46 9.13
C ASP A 48 20.98 -7.26 8.46
N ASP A 49 21.44 -6.02 8.69
CA ASP A 49 20.93 -4.82 8.06
C ASP A 49 21.47 -4.63 6.63
N ALA A 50 20.69 -3.95 5.79
CA ALA A 50 21.18 -3.35 4.55
C ALA A 50 20.83 -1.85 4.52
N ILE A 51 21.68 -1.05 3.87
CA ILE A 51 21.37 0.32 3.47
C ILE A 51 20.98 0.30 2.00
N VAL A 52 19.80 0.81 1.69
CA VAL A 52 19.29 0.89 0.33
C VAL A 52 19.24 2.34 -0.11
N LYS A 53 19.90 2.66 -1.23
CA LYS A 53 19.69 3.91 -1.95
C LYS A 53 18.34 3.83 -2.66
N VAL A 54 17.39 4.63 -2.23
CA VAL A 54 16.04 4.62 -2.79
C VAL A 54 16.03 5.25 -4.18
N LEU A 55 15.46 4.55 -5.16
CA LEU A 55 15.25 5.06 -6.51
C LEU A 55 13.83 5.57 -6.68
N LYS A 56 12.86 4.79 -6.22
CA LYS A 56 11.43 5.11 -6.24
C LYS A 56 10.82 4.82 -4.88
N THR A 57 9.91 5.69 -4.46
CA THR A 57 9.00 5.45 -3.34
C THR A 57 7.59 5.90 -3.71
N THR A 58 6.62 5.66 -2.86
CA THR A 58 5.23 6.06 -3.14
C THR A 58 4.61 6.76 -1.94
N ILE A 59 3.39 7.27 -2.13
CA ILE A 59 2.53 7.73 -1.05
C ILE A 59 1.42 6.70 -0.85
N CYS A 60 1.25 6.26 0.40
CA CYS A 60 0.21 5.32 0.81
C CYS A 60 -0.91 6.03 1.60
N GLY A 61 -2.11 5.44 1.62
CA GLY A 61 -3.19 5.88 2.51
C GLY A 61 -2.77 5.89 3.99
N THR A 62 -1.91 4.97 4.38
CA THR A 62 -1.32 4.89 5.72
C THR A 62 -0.52 6.15 6.10
N ASP A 63 0.20 6.76 5.15
CA ASP A 63 0.90 8.03 5.41
C ASP A 63 -0.08 9.15 5.78
N LEU A 64 -1.27 9.15 5.16
CA LEU A 64 -2.33 10.10 5.50
C LEU A 64 -2.95 9.81 6.89
N HIS A 65 -3.05 8.53 7.28
CA HIS A 65 -3.48 8.14 8.63
C HIS A 65 -2.46 8.60 9.69
N ILE A 66 -1.17 8.45 9.42
CA ILE A 66 -0.11 8.99 10.29
C ILE A 66 -0.28 10.51 10.44
N LEU A 67 -0.46 11.23 9.32
CA LEU A 67 -0.66 12.68 9.35
C LEU A 67 -1.94 13.11 10.08
N LYS A 68 -2.98 12.27 10.09
CA LYS A 68 -4.20 12.51 10.88
C LYS A 68 -4.03 12.24 12.38
N GLY A 69 -2.98 11.52 12.78
CA GLY A 69 -2.74 11.09 14.16
C GLY A 69 -3.39 9.75 14.51
N ASP A 70 -3.85 8.99 13.52
CA ASP A 70 -4.49 7.67 13.71
C ASP A 70 -3.47 6.56 14.06
N VAL A 71 -2.15 6.84 13.94
CA VAL A 71 -1.06 5.89 14.18
C VAL A 71 -0.15 6.43 15.29
N PRO A 72 -0.48 6.21 16.57
CA PRO A 72 0.25 6.81 17.70
C PRO A 72 1.68 6.30 17.88
N THR A 73 2.07 5.18 17.26
CA THR A 73 3.43 4.63 17.26
C THR A 73 4.39 5.46 16.42
N CYS A 74 3.90 6.19 15.41
CA CYS A 74 4.72 7.08 14.61
C CYS A 74 4.93 8.42 15.33
N THR A 75 6.15 8.65 15.81
CA THR A 75 6.50 9.85 16.59
C THR A 75 7.06 10.98 15.71
N PRO A 76 6.89 12.26 16.11
CA PRO A 76 7.53 13.38 15.41
C PRO A 76 9.05 13.21 15.26
N GLY A 77 9.58 13.53 14.09
CA GLY A 77 10.98 13.30 13.72
C GLY A 77 11.19 12.08 12.82
N ARG A 78 10.16 11.25 12.62
CA ARG A 78 10.19 10.06 11.78
C ARG A 78 10.21 10.43 10.29
N ILE A 79 11.08 9.79 9.51
CA ILE A 79 11.00 9.81 8.03
C ILE A 79 9.89 8.86 7.63
N LEU A 80 8.95 9.35 6.80
CA LEU A 80 7.79 8.58 6.35
C LEU A 80 8.13 7.58 5.23
N GLY A 81 7.15 6.74 4.86
CA GLY A 81 7.19 5.81 3.73
C GLY A 81 7.64 4.40 4.10
N HIS A 82 6.99 3.42 3.49
CA HIS A 82 7.24 1.99 3.69
C HIS A 82 7.23 1.20 2.36
N GLU A 83 7.12 1.89 1.24
CA GLU A 83 7.15 1.31 -0.10
C GLU A 83 8.37 1.84 -0.86
N GLY A 84 9.11 0.98 -1.53
CA GLY A 84 10.27 1.43 -2.29
C GLY A 84 10.96 0.38 -3.15
N VAL A 85 11.66 0.88 -4.14
CA VAL A 85 12.63 0.15 -4.96
C VAL A 85 13.95 0.90 -4.90
N GLY A 86 15.06 0.19 -4.79
CA GLY A 86 16.36 0.83 -4.70
C GLY A 86 17.53 -0.06 -5.08
N LEU A 87 18.72 0.46 -4.86
CA LEU A 87 19.98 -0.25 -5.01
C LEU A 87 20.59 -0.47 -3.64
N ILE A 88 21.07 -1.67 -3.37
CA ILE A 88 21.88 -1.93 -2.18
C ILE A 88 23.11 -1.03 -2.22
N ASP A 89 23.29 -0.20 -1.21
CA ASP A 89 24.43 0.69 -1.06
C ASP A 89 25.48 0.08 -0.12
N ASP A 90 25.03 -0.52 0.99
CA ASP A 90 25.89 -1.19 1.98
C ASP A 90 25.13 -2.33 2.66
N ILE A 91 25.87 -3.30 3.22
CA ILE A 91 25.31 -4.46 3.91
C ILE A 91 26.11 -4.77 5.18
N GLY A 92 25.41 -5.27 6.21
CA GLY A 92 26.02 -5.85 7.39
C GLY A 92 26.67 -7.21 7.10
N ALA A 93 27.62 -7.61 7.93
CA ALA A 93 28.42 -8.83 7.72
C ALA A 93 27.61 -10.14 7.76
N GLY A 94 26.37 -10.12 8.24
CA GLY A 94 25.46 -11.27 8.29
C GLY A 94 24.53 -11.38 7.07
N VAL A 95 24.49 -10.38 6.19
CA VAL A 95 23.68 -10.44 4.95
C VAL A 95 24.34 -11.37 3.96
N THR A 96 23.58 -12.35 3.46
CA THR A 96 24.10 -13.43 2.59
C THR A 96 23.50 -13.40 1.19
N MET A 97 22.28 -12.90 1.04
CA MET A 97 21.54 -12.96 -0.22
C MET A 97 21.77 -11.76 -1.15
N PHE A 98 22.33 -10.66 -0.63
CA PHE A 98 22.48 -9.41 -1.38
C PHE A 98 23.91 -8.88 -1.35
N ARG A 99 24.22 -8.04 -2.33
CA ARG A 99 25.50 -7.34 -2.46
C ARG A 99 25.28 -5.88 -2.86
N PRO A 100 26.21 -4.94 -2.52
CA PRO A 100 26.15 -3.60 -3.04
C PRO A 100 26.00 -3.57 -4.58
N GLY A 101 25.07 -2.72 -5.07
CA GLY A 101 24.68 -2.62 -6.47
C GLY A 101 23.50 -3.52 -6.89
N ASP A 102 23.08 -4.49 -6.09
CA ASP A 102 21.87 -5.26 -6.39
C ASP A 102 20.62 -4.36 -6.36
N LYS A 103 19.75 -4.52 -7.37
CA LYS A 103 18.45 -3.83 -7.40
C LYS A 103 17.43 -4.64 -6.60
N VAL A 104 16.74 -3.97 -5.68
CA VAL A 104 15.83 -4.61 -4.73
C VAL A 104 14.49 -3.89 -4.61
N LEU A 105 13.45 -4.67 -4.39
CA LEU A 105 12.17 -4.24 -3.87
C LEU A 105 12.24 -4.27 -2.33
N ILE A 106 11.80 -3.21 -1.70
CA ILE A 106 11.69 -3.10 -0.24
C ILE A 106 10.29 -3.55 0.16
N SER A 107 10.21 -4.58 1.00
CA SER A 107 8.93 -5.01 1.59
C SER A 107 8.45 -3.97 2.61
N CYS A 108 7.14 -3.68 2.63
CA CYS A 108 6.54 -2.86 3.69
C CYS A 108 6.61 -3.55 5.07
N ILE A 109 6.84 -4.86 5.09
CA ILE A 109 7.00 -5.67 6.29
C ILE A 109 8.45 -6.15 6.39
N THR A 110 9.11 -5.88 7.49
CA THR A 110 10.41 -6.45 7.81
C THR A 110 10.24 -7.69 8.68
N SER A 111 11.09 -8.71 8.51
CA SER A 111 10.91 -9.95 9.25
C SER A 111 12.21 -10.68 9.53
N CYS A 112 12.40 -11.20 10.74
CA CYS A 112 13.61 -11.94 11.11
C CYS A 112 13.64 -13.39 10.57
N GLY A 113 12.53 -13.91 10.05
CA GLY A 113 12.41 -15.27 9.52
C GLY A 113 12.48 -16.40 10.56
N LYS A 114 12.79 -16.14 11.84
CA LYS A 114 13.11 -17.17 12.84
C LYS A 114 12.26 -17.15 14.12
N CYS A 115 11.58 -16.06 14.44
CA CYS A 115 10.68 -15.99 15.61
C CYS A 115 9.42 -16.83 15.41
N GLU A 116 8.65 -17.01 16.47
CA GLU A 116 7.42 -17.82 16.43
C GLU A 116 6.41 -17.33 15.41
N TYR A 117 6.22 -16.02 15.24
CA TYR A 117 5.30 -15.45 14.24
C TYR A 117 5.83 -15.68 12.82
N CYS A 118 7.11 -15.43 12.56
CA CYS A 118 7.71 -15.67 11.25
C CYS A 118 7.62 -17.15 10.84
N ARG A 119 7.83 -18.09 11.78
CA ARG A 119 7.70 -19.53 11.52
C ARG A 119 6.27 -19.96 11.18
N ARG A 120 5.28 -19.15 11.53
CA ARG A 120 3.87 -19.36 11.20
C ARG A 120 3.44 -18.61 9.93
N GLY A 121 4.36 -17.86 9.28
CA GLY A 121 4.04 -17.02 8.12
C GLY A 121 3.30 -15.73 8.48
N VAL A 122 3.37 -15.29 9.74
CA VAL A 122 2.73 -14.05 10.25
C VAL A 122 3.83 -13.00 10.43
N TYR A 123 4.43 -12.59 9.32
CA TYR A 123 5.61 -11.70 9.31
C TYR A 123 5.31 -10.30 9.79
N SER A 124 4.09 -9.82 9.58
CA SER A 124 3.62 -8.51 10.08
C SER A 124 3.70 -8.37 11.61
N HIS A 125 3.74 -9.49 12.34
CA HIS A 125 3.88 -9.56 13.80
C HIS A 125 5.26 -10.08 14.24
N CYS A 126 6.28 -9.95 13.37
CA CYS A 126 7.64 -10.31 13.73
C CYS A 126 8.09 -9.59 15.02
N LEU A 127 8.69 -10.32 15.97
CA LEU A 127 9.09 -9.77 17.28
C LEU A 127 10.17 -8.69 17.19
N THR A 128 10.91 -8.60 16.09
CA THR A 128 11.98 -7.62 15.85
C THR A 128 11.77 -6.83 14.54
N GLY A 129 10.58 -6.91 13.96
CA GLY A 129 10.25 -6.30 12.69
C GLY A 129 8.74 -6.05 12.60
N GLY A 130 8.12 -6.45 11.49
CA GLY A 130 6.73 -6.15 11.17
C GLY A 130 6.62 -4.86 10.37
N TRP A 131 5.51 -4.15 10.51
CA TRP A 131 5.35 -2.83 9.90
C TRP A 131 6.04 -1.75 10.76
N ILE A 132 7.35 -1.63 10.61
CA ILE A 132 8.15 -0.65 11.36
C ILE A 132 8.70 0.48 10.48
N LEU A 133 8.88 0.27 9.16
CA LEU A 133 9.36 1.29 8.23
C LEU A 133 8.36 2.45 8.12
N GLY A 134 8.85 3.68 8.27
CA GLY A 134 8.03 4.89 8.23
C GLY A 134 7.09 5.06 9.42
N ASN A 135 7.17 4.16 10.40
CA ASN A 135 6.39 4.12 11.62
C ASN A 135 7.31 4.17 12.86
N GLU A 136 7.95 3.07 13.22
CA GLU A 136 8.84 2.98 14.40
C GLU A 136 10.30 3.30 14.06
N ILE A 137 10.72 3.04 12.82
CA ILE A 137 12.03 3.42 12.28
C ILE A 137 11.86 4.26 11.02
N ASP A 138 12.90 4.96 10.59
CA ASP A 138 12.88 5.82 9.41
C ASP A 138 12.57 5.01 8.14
N GLY A 139 11.75 5.61 7.26
CA GLY A 139 11.16 4.98 6.09
C GLY A 139 11.80 5.37 4.77
N THR A 140 11.08 5.05 3.68
CA THR A 140 11.56 5.09 2.30
C THR A 140 11.45 6.45 1.62
N GLN A 141 10.78 7.43 2.21
CA GLN A 141 10.65 8.77 1.60
C GLN A 141 11.90 9.63 1.91
N ALA A 142 13.05 9.06 1.60
CA ALA A 142 14.38 9.66 1.76
C ALA A 142 15.37 9.09 0.75
N GLY A 143 16.53 9.73 0.57
CA GLY A 143 17.57 9.27 -0.35
C GLY A 143 18.11 7.87 -0.04
N TYR A 144 18.14 7.50 1.25
CA TYR A 144 18.59 6.19 1.73
C TYR A 144 17.71 5.72 2.88
N VAL A 145 17.58 4.40 3.03
CA VAL A 145 16.85 3.77 4.11
C VAL A 145 17.61 2.55 4.64
N ARG A 146 17.60 2.35 5.97
CA ARG A 146 18.12 1.14 6.60
C ARG A 146 17.02 0.09 6.67
N ILE A 147 17.29 -1.09 6.16
CA ILE A 147 16.36 -2.23 6.15
C ILE A 147 16.89 -3.31 7.08
N PRO A 148 16.22 -3.54 8.23
CA PRO A 148 16.55 -4.66 9.12
C PRO A 148 16.24 -6.01 8.49
N CYS A 149 17.01 -7.03 8.89
CA CYS A 149 16.81 -8.41 8.43
C CYS A 149 16.72 -8.48 6.89
N ALA A 150 17.72 -7.93 6.20
CA ALA A 150 17.71 -7.69 4.76
C ALA A 150 17.37 -8.94 3.95
N ASP A 151 17.90 -10.12 4.30
CA ASP A 151 17.69 -11.37 3.57
C ASP A 151 16.23 -11.84 3.55
N THR A 152 15.39 -11.36 4.46
CA THR A 152 13.96 -11.70 4.56
C THR A 152 13.03 -10.50 4.36
N SER A 153 13.58 -9.29 4.24
CA SER A 153 12.81 -8.03 4.11
C SER A 153 12.97 -7.38 2.73
N LEU A 154 13.86 -7.91 1.89
CA LEU A 154 14.12 -7.43 0.53
C LEU A 154 13.88 -8.55 -0.49
N TYR A 155 13.49 -8.14 -1.69
CA TYR A 155 13.34 -9.05 -2.82
C TYR A 155 14.21 -8.57 -3.98
N ARG A 156 15.00 -9.48 -4.57
CA ARG A 156 15.78 -9.16 -5.76
C ARG A 156 14.86 -8.92 -6.95
N ILE A 157 15.08 -7.84 -7.67
CA ILE A 157 14.42 -7.58 -8.95
C ILE A 157 15.45 -7.52 -10.07
N PRO A 158 15.07 -7.90 -11.33
CA PRO A 158 16.01 -7.92 -12.44
C PRO A 158 16.65 -6.56 -12.72
N GLN A 159 17.91 -6.55 -13.14
CA GLN A 159 18.52 -5.36 -13.71
C GLN A 159 17.74 -4.94 -14.96
N GLY A 160 17.41 -3.65 -15.07
CA GLY A 160 16.56 -3.14 -16.15
C GLY A 160 15.07 -3.39 -15.96
N ALA A 161 14.65 -3.97 -14.80
CA ALA A 161 13.23 -4.01 -14.44
C ALA A 161 12.65 -2.60 -14.35
N ASP A 162 11.39 -2.48 -14.73
CA ASP A 162 10.62 -1.25 -14.62
C ASP A 162 10.28 -0.98 -13.14
N GLU A 163 10.94 -0.01 -12.56
CA GLU A 163 10.86 0.32 -11.14
C GLU A 163 9.45 0.76 -10.72
N ASP A 164 8.70 1.40 -11.63
CA ASP A 164 7.33 1.83 -11.37
C ASP A 164 6.39 0.65 -11.20
N ALA A 165 6.52 -0.37 -12.05
CA ALA A 165 5.74 -1.59 -11.91
C ALA A 165 6.09 -2.35 -10.62
N PHE A 166 7.37 -2.44 -10.31
CA PHE A 166 7.82 -3.25 -9.17
C PHE A 166 7.57 -2.58 -7.83
N VAL A 167 7.61 -1.24 -7.70
CA VAL A 167 7.30 -0.57 -6.44
C VAL A 167 5.87 -0.84 -5.95
N MET A 168 4.93 -1.16 -6.85
CA MET A 168 3.58 -1.58 -6.50
C MET A 168 3.53 -2.91 -5.73
N LEU A 169 4.61 -3.68 -5.73
CA LEU A 169 4.74 -4.95 -5.03
C LEU A 169 5.30 -4.80 -3.60
N SER A 170 5.69 -3.58 -3.21
CA SER A 170 6.13 -3.30 -1.83
C SER A 170 5.00 -3.51 -0.82
N ASP A 171 3.77 -3.07 -1.15
CA ASP A 171 2.63 -3.06 -0.25
C ASP A 171 1.30 -3.31 -0.97
N VAL A 172 0.87 -2.41 -1.88
CA VAL A 172 -0.52 -2.33 -2.34
C VAL A 172 -1.03 -3.61 -2.99
N LEU A 173 -0.22 -4.28 -3.82
CA LEU A 173 -0.61 -5.55 -4.45
C LEU A 173 -0.60 -6.72 -3.46
N PRO A 174 0.45 -6.95 -2.65
CA PRO A 174 0.42 -7.97 -1.60
C PRO A 174 -0.72 -7.76 -0.61
N THR A 175 -0.95 -6.53 -0.16
CA THR A 175 -2.02 -6.19 0.79
C THR A 175 -3.39 -6.55 0.22
N ALA A 176 -3.69 -6.13 -1.00
CA ALA A 176 -4.96 -6.45 -1.64
C ALA A 176 -5.14 -7.95 -1.87
N PHE A 177 -4.07 -8.63 -2.29
CA PHE A 177 -4.09 -10.06 -2.57
C PHE A 177 -4.23 -10.89 -1.29
N GLU A 178 -3.38 -10.66 -0.28
CA GLU A 178 -3.40 -11.44 0.97
C GLU A 178 -4.60 -11.12 1.84
N CYS A 179 -4.83 -9.81 2.10
CA CYS A 179 -5.85 -9.38 3.07
C CYS A 179 -7.25 -9.36 2.44
N GLY A 180 -7.35 -9.07 1.14
CA GLY A 180 -8.64 -9.03 0.44
C GLY A 180 -8.99 -10.36 -0.20
N VAL A 181 -8.22 -10.77 -1.21
CA VAL A 181 -8.58 -11.91 -2.08
C VAL A 181 -8.45 -13.25 -1.37
N LEU A 182 -7.27 -13.57 -0.83
CA LEU A 182 -7.04 -14.85 -0.15
C LEU A 182 -7.84 -14.93 1.15
N ASN A 183 -7.81 -13.87 1.95
CA ASN A 183 -8.52 -13.81 3.22
C ASN A 183 -10.05 -13.76 3.04
N GLY A 184 -10.51 -13.24 1.88
CA GLY A 184 -11.92 -13.27 1.43
C GLY A 184 -12.36 -14.59 0.85
N LYS A 185 -11.46 -15.59 0.78
CA LYS A 185 -11.73 -16.94 0.23
C LYS A 185 -12.12 -16.93 -1.26
N VAL A 186 -11.55 -15.98 -2.05
CA VAL A 186 -11.85 -15.83 -3.48
C VAL A 186 -11.17 -16.91 -4.36
N GLU A 187 -10.59 -17.94 -3.76
CA GLU A 187 -9.78 -18.95 -4.45
C GLU A 187 -10.60 -19.98 -5.27
N LYS A 188 -11.92 -19.88 -5.24
CA LYS A 188 -12.80 -20.81 -5.96
C LYS A 188 -13.27 -20.19 -7.28
N PRO A 189 -13.07 -20.85 -8.44
CA PRO A 189 -13.62 -20.37 -9.70
C PRO A 189 -15.16 -20.23 -9.65
N GLY A 190 -15.68 -19.21 -10.33
CA GLY A 190 -17.10 -19.02 -10.50
C GLY A 190 -17.83 -18.32 -9.33
N ILE A 191 -17.14 -17.99 -8.24
CA ILE A 191 -17.78 -17.25 -7.13
C ILE A 191 -18.06 -15.79 -7.50
N SER A 192 -19.01 -15.19 -6.81
CA SER A 192 -19.35 -13.77 -6.91
C SER A 192 -18.58 -12.96 -5.86
N VAL A 193 -18.00 -11.84 -6.28
CA VAL A 193 -17.18 -10.97 -5.41
C VAL A 193 -17.70 -9.54 -5.49
N ALA A 194 -17.95 -8.90 -4.35
CA ALA A 194 -18.13 -7.45 -4.27
C ALA A 194 -16.91 -6.81 -3.61
N ILE A 195 -16.44 -5.71 -4.17
CA ILE A 195 -15.33 -4.92 -3.62
C ILE A 195 -15.86 -3.52 -3.34
N VAL A 196 -15.89 -3.15 -2.06
CA VAL A 196 -16.31 -1.84 -1.59
C VAL A 196 -15.11 -0.93 -1.46
N GLY A 197 -15.06 0.09 -2.32
CA GLY A 197 -13.93 1.00 -2.50
C GLY A 197 -13.13 0.69 -3.77
N SER A 198 -13.06 1.65 -4.70
CA SER A 198 -12.28 1.58 -5.94
C SER A 198 -11.01 2.44 -5.86
N GLY A 199 -10.42 2.56 -4.66
CA GLY A 199 -9.08 3.10 -4.45
C GLY A 199 -7.98 2.10 -4.87
N PRO A 200 -6.70 2.43 -4.66
CA PRO A 200 -5.58 1.56 -5.04
C PRO A 200 -5.70 0.13 -4.52
N ILE A 201 -6.15 -0.06 -3.27
CA ILE A 201 -6.34 -1.39 -2.67
C ILE A 201 -7.49 -2.14 -3.36
N GLY A 202 -8.65 -1.51 -3.55
CA GLY A 202 -9.79 -2.19 -4.21
C GLY A 202 -9.50 -2.53 -5.68
N LEU A 203 -8.83 -1.65 -6.42
CA LEU A 203 -8.40 -1.93 -7.79
C LEU A 203 -7.34 -3.05 -7.84
N SER A 204 -6.44 -3.11 -6.88
CA SER A 204 -5.46 -4.21 -6.74
C SER A 204 -6.15 -5.53 -6.38
N ALA A 205 -7.20 -5.49 -5.55
CA ALA A 205 -8.01 -6.66 -5.25
C ALA A 205 -8.76 -7.15 -6.50
N LEU A 206 -9.32 -6.25 -7.30
CA LEU A 206 -9.92 -6.59 -8.60
C LEU A 206 -8.91 -7.31 -9.51
N LEU A 207 -7.70 -6.75 -9.68
CA LEU A 207 -6.68 -7.34 -10.54
C LEU A 207 -6.23 -8.73 -10.05
N THR A 208 -6.02 -8.89 -8.75
CA THR A 208 -5.53 -10.15 -8.16
C THR A 208 -6.62 -11.20 -7.98
N ALA A 209 -7.89 -10.82 -7.76
CA ALA A 209 -9.02 -11.75 -7.75
C ALA A 209 -9.17 -12.50 -9.09
N ARG A 210 -8.83 -11.86 -10.20
CA ARG A 210 -8.91 -12.47 -11.53
C ARG A 210 -7.97 -13.65 -11.74
N PHE A 211 -6.97 -13.86 -10.90
CA PHE A 211 -6.14 -15.09 -10.90
C PHE A 211 -6.98 -16.34 -10.69
N PHE A 212 -8.11 -16.23 -10.02
CA PHE A 212 -8.98 -17.37 -9.65
C PHE A 212 -10.23 -17.51 -10.53
N SER A 213 -10.36 -16.71 -11.58
CA SER A 213 -11.52 -16.75 -12.49
C SER A 213 -12.88 -16.68 -11.76
N PRO A 214 -13.14 -15.63 -10.96
CA PRO A 214 -14.44 -15.44 -10.33
C PRO A 214 -15.54 -15.34 -11.40
N GLY A 215 -16.74 -15.77 -11.05
CA GLY A 215 -17.90 -15.69 -11.95
C GLY A 215 -18.36 -14.27 -12.19
N GLN A 216 -18.20 -13.40 -11.20
CA GLN A 216 -18.54 -11.99 -11.30
C GLN A 216 -17.76 -11.15 -10.28
N ILE A 217 -17.26 -9.99 -10.69
CA ILE A 217 -16.67 -8.99 -9.79
C ILE A 217 -17.47 -7.68 -9.90
N ILE A 218 -18.02 -7.26 -8.77
CA ILE A 218 -18.83 -6.04 -8.60
C ILE A 218 -17.99 -5.02 -7.83
N MET A 219 -17.71 -3.86 -8.45
CA MET A 219 -16.99 -2.76 -7.80
C MET A 219 -17.99 -1.69 -7.34
N ILE A 220 -17.85 -1.23 -6.10
CA ILE A 220 -18.74 -0.24 -5.48
C ILE A 220 -17.91 0.94 -4.98
N ASP A 221 -18.22 2.13 -5.45
CA ASP A 221 -17.59 3.39 -5.00
C ASP A 221 -18.56 4.55 -5.21
N ARG A 222 -18.27 5.70 -4.62
CA ARG A 222 -18.99 6.95 -4.83
C ARG A 222 -18.42 7.83 -5.93
N ASP A 223 -17.26 7.49 -6.48
CA ASP A 223 -16.50 8.27 -7.46
C ASP A 223 -16.56 7.58 -8.83
N ASP A 224 -17.27 8.21 -9.76
CA ASP A 224 -17.45 7.69 -11.13
C ASP A 224 -16.12 7.57 -11.90
N ASN A 225 -15.12 8.42 -11.62
CA ASN A 225 -13.81 8.31 -12.27
C ASN A 225 -13.11 7.03 -11.86
N ARG A 226 -13.14 6.69 -10.57
CA ARG A 226 -12.59 5.44 -10.03
C ARG A 226 -13.35 4.22 -10.55
N LEU A 227 -14.67 4.29 -10.63
CA LEU A 227 -15.51 3.23 -11.20
C LEU A 227 -15.22 3.04 -12.71
N ALA A 228 -14.96 4.11 -13.45
CA ALA A 228 -14.54 4.02 -14.85
C ALA A 228 -13.18 3.29 -15.00
N VAL A 229 -12.23 3.53 -14.07
CA VAL A 229 -10.97 2.77 -14.02
C VAL A 229 -11.26 1.31 -13.69
N ALA A 230 -12.06 1.01 -12.67
CA ALA A 230 -12.44 -0.36 -12.31
C ALA A 230 -13.05 -1.12 -13.50
N LYS A 231 -13.92 -0.46 -14.27
CA LYS A 231 -14.51 -1.05 -15.49
C LYS A 231 -13.46 -1.37 -16.55
N LYS A 232 -12.49 -0.49 -16.76
CA LYS A 232 -11.37 -0.73 -17.70
C LYS A 232 -10.48 -1.89 -17.23
N LEU A 233 -10.31 -2.06 -15.92
CA LEU A 233 -9.52 -3.13 -15.30
C LEU A 233 -10.25 -4.48 -15.30
N GLY A 234 -11.51 -4.52 -15.75
CA GLY A 234 -12.28 -5.75 -15.97
C GLY A 234 -13.25 -6.07 -14.85
N ALA A 235 -13.77 -5.08 -14.12
CA ALA A 235 -14.94 -5.26 -13.30
C ALA A 235 -16.15 -5.59 -14.19
N ASP A 236 -16.92 -6.61 -13.84
CA ASP A 236 -18.12 -7.01 -14.57
C ASP A 236 -19.22 -5.96 -14.38
N VAL A 237 -19.40 -5.51 -13.15
CA VAL A 237 -20.38 -4.49 -12.76
C VAL A 237 -19.68 -3.41 -11.93
N VAL A 238 -20.13 -2.17 -12.12
CA VAL A 238 -19.75 -1.02 -11.28
C VAL A 238 -21.01 -0.36 -10.76
N ILE A 239 -21.02 0.00 -9.48
CA ILE A 239 -22.18 0.61 -8.79
C ILE A 239 -21.69 1.89 -8.10
N ASN A 240 -22.26 3.04 -8.49
CA ASN A 240 -22.05 4.28 -7.77
C ASN A 240 -23.03 4.36 -6.61
N ASN A 241 -22.52 4.15 -5.38
CA ASN A 241 -23.33 4.16 -4.15
C ASN A 241 -23.73 5.57 -3.67
N ALA A 242 -23.32 6.63 -4.36
CA ALA A 242 -23.88 7.96 -4.17
C ALA A 242 -25.18 8.18 -4.97
N ALA A 243 -25.41 7.38 -6.00
CA ALA A 243 -26.54 7.51 -6.91
C ALA A 243 -27.57 6.35 -6.80
N LEU A 244 -27.11 5.16 -6.43
CA LEU A 244 -27.92 3.93 -6.35
C LEU A 244 -27.79 3.28 -4.97
N ASP A 245 -28.81 2.55 -4.54
CA ASP A 245 -28.69 1.65 -3.40
C ASP A 245 -27.92 0.38 -3.78
N PRO A 246 -26.66 0.21 -3.33
CA PRO A 246 -25.85 -0.92 -3.75
C PRO A 246 -26.40 -2.26 -3.27
N THR A 247 -27.09 -2.30 -2.13
CA THR A 247 -27.73 -3.53 -1.62
C THR A 247 -28.80 -4.04 -2.57
N SER A 248 -29.69 -3.16 -3.02
CA SER A 248 -30.73 -3.50 -3.99
C SER A 248 -30.12 -3.94 -5.33
N GLU A 249 -29.11 -3.23 -5.83
CA GLU A 249 -28.47 -3.55 -7.12
C GLU A 249 -27.75 -4.91 -7.06
N VAL A 250 -26.97 -5.18 -6.01
CA VAL A 250 -26.31 -6.48 -5.83
C VAL A 250 -27.34 -7.61 -5.71
N LYS A 251 -28.41 -7.43 -4.96
CA LYS A 251 -29.50 -8.43 -4.84
C LYS A 251 -30.18 -8.72 -6.17
N LYS A 252 -30.41 -7.72 -7.02
CA LYS A 252 -30.95 -7.93 -8.39
C LYS A 252 -30.01 -8.81 -9.22
N ILE A 253 -28.70 -8.56 -9.14
CA ILE A 253 -27.68 -9.27 -9.91
C ILE A 253 -27.52 -10.72 -9.44
N THR A 254 -27.63 -10.94 -8.11
CA THR A 254 -27.39 -12.25 -7.44
C THR A 254 -28.66 -13.04 -7.17
N GLY A 255 -29.80 -12.68 -7.75
CA GLY A 255 -31.06 -13.38 -7.53
C GLY A 255 -31.58 -13.30 -6.09
N GLY A 256 -31.21 -12.26 -5.35
CA GLY A 256 -31.65 -11.99 -3.97
C GLY A 256 -30.72 -12.51 -2.87
N THR A 257 -29.68 -13.27 -3.20
CA THR A 257 -28.85 -13.99 -2.21
C THR A 257 -27.68 -13.16 -1.65
N GLY A 258 -27.15 -12.18 -2.39
CA GLY A 258 -25.89 -11.51 -2.10
C GLY A 258 -24.70 -12.18 -2.77
N VAL A 259 -23.47 -11.84 -2.39
CA VAL A 259 -22.23 -12.35 -2.97
C VAL A 259 -21.48 -13.29 -2.03
N ASP A 260 -20.68 -14.21 -2.60
CA ASP A 260 -19.89 -15.19 -1.84
C ASP A 260 -18.74 -14.53 -1.05
N ALA A 261 -18.14 -13.47 -1.60
CA ALA A 261 -17.07 -12.73 -0.94
C ALA A 261 -17.30 -11.22 -1.04
N VAL A 262 -17.09 -10.53 0.06
CA VAL A 262 -17.07 -9.06 0.10
C VAL A 262 -15.73 -8.58 0.62
N ILE A 263 -15.06 -7.70 -0.14
CA ILE A 263 -13.80 -7.09 0.25
C ILE A 263 -14.05 -5.63 0.63
N GLU A 264 -13.81 -5.28 1.89
CA GLU A 264 -13.88 -3.92 2.40
C GLU A 264 -12.54 -3.23 2.20
N ALA A 265 -12.46 -2.18 1.37
CA ALA A 265 -11.23 -1.49 0.98
C ALA A 265 -11.31 0.04 1.17
N VAL A 266 -12.11 0.51 2.13
CA VAL A 266 -12.31 1.94 2.44
C VAL A 266 -11.84 2.30 3.85
N GLY A 267 -12.19 1.48 4.85
CA GLY A 267 -11.88 1.70 6.27
C GLY A 267 -12.84 2.64 6.99
N THR A 268 -14.13 2.60 6.63
CA THR A 268 -15.16 3.39 7.35
C THR A 268 -16.28 2.51 7.89
N PRO A 269 -16.95 2.92 9.00
CA PRO A 269 -18.10 2.18 9.52
C PRO A 269 -19.16 1.94 8.46
N GLU A 270 -19.47 2.94 7.66
CA GLU A 270 -20.52 2.88 6.63
C GLU A 270 -20.17 1.88 5.51
N ALA A 271 -18.88 1.75 5.16
CA ALA A 271 -18.42 0.76 4.18
C ALA A 271 -18.49 -0.66 4.74
N PHE A 272 -18.13 -0.84 6.00
CA PHE A 272 -18.23 -2.15 6.65
C PHE A 272 -19.69 -2.60 6.83
N GLU A 273 -20.56 -1.70 7.28
CA GLU A 273 -22.02 -1.96 7.40
C GLU A 273 -22.63 -2.33 6.03
N LEU A 274 -22.19 -1.67 4.96
CA LEU A 274 -22.58 -2.06 3.60
C LEU A 274 -22.14 -3.51 3.30
N CYS A 275 -20.91 -3.89 3.64
CA CYS A 275 -20.43 -5.27 3.42
C CYS A 275 -21.30 -6.32 4.11
N GLU A 276 -21.82 -6.04 5.31
CA GLU A 276 -22.74 -6.92 6.02
C GLU A 276 -24.07 -7.15 5.27
N THR A 277 -24.51 -6.17 4.49
CA THR A 277 -25.76 -6.27 3.70
C THR A 277 -25.58 -6.97 2.37
N LEU A 278 -24.34 -7.07 1.88
CA LEU A 278 -23.99 -7.62 0.57
C LEU A 278 -23.63 -9.10 0.62
N VAL A 279 -23.11 -9.59 1.75
CA VAL A 279 -22.62 -10.96 1.89
C VAL A 279 -23.78 -11.96 1.87
N ALA A 280 -23.62 -13.02 1.10
CA ALA A 280 -24.56 -14.15 1.07
C ALA A 280 -24.39 -15.06 2.32
N PRO A 281 -25.40 -15.82 2.71
CA PRO A 281 -25.23 -16.87 3.71
C PRO A 281 -24.10 -17.84 3.31
N GLY A 282 -23.20 -18.14 4.27
CA GLY A 282 -22.00 -18.95 4.04
C GLY A 282 -20.83 -18.20 3.43
N GLY A 283 -20.99 -16.91 3.11
CA GLY A 283 -19.96 -16.07 2.50
C GLY A 283 -18.90 -15.53 3.46
N CYS A 284 -18.02 -14.69 2.94
CA CYS A 284 -16.91 -14.12 3.70
C CYS A 284 -16.82 -12.60 3.50
N ILE A 285 -16.63 -11.86 4.59
CA ILE A 285 -16.25 -10.44 4.56
C ILE A 285 -14.76 -10.35 4.91
N ALA A 286 -13.95 -9.84 4.00
CA ALA A 286 -12.54 -9.55 4.21
C ALA A 286 -12.34 -8.04 4.42
N ASN A 287 -11.97 -7.64 5.64
CA ASN A 287 -11.66 -6.26 5.95
C ASN A 287 -10.20 -5.95 5.67
N VAL A 288 -9.95 -5.05 4.73
CA VAL A 288 -8.62 -4.56 4.37
C VAL A 288 -8.44 -3.10 4.77
N GLY A 289 -9.52 -2.34 4.78
CA GLY A 289 -9.50 -0.92 5.12
C GLY A 289 -9.01 -0.66 6.55
N VAL A 290 -8.27 0.43 6.74
CA VAL A 290 -7.78 0.87 8.06
C VAL A 290 -8.85 1.73 8.72
N HIS A 291 -9.41 1.25 9.83
CA HIS A 291 -10.46 1.93 10.55
C HIS A 291 -9.90 2.85 11.64
N GLY A 292 -10.13 4.16 11.51
CA GLY A 292 -9.83 5.18 12.54
C GLY A 292 -11.01 5.46 13.50
N ARG A 293 -12.18 4.84 13.27
CA ARG A 293 -13.39 4.98 14.09
C ARG A 293 -13.95 3.60 14.45
N LYS A 294 -14.69 3.54 15.56
CA LYS A 294 -15.42 2.33 15.98
C LYS A 294 -16.37 1.88 14.87
N VAL A 295 -16.41 0.59 14.61
CA VAL A 295 -17.34 -0.09 13.71
C VAL A 295 -18.29 -0.94 14.56
N ASP A 296 -19.58 -0.86 14.32
CA ASP A 296 -20.56 -1.74 14.94
C ASP A 296 -20.71 -3.02 14.09
N LEU A 297 -20.79 -4.16 14.75
CA LEU A 297 -21.02 -5.47 14.14
C LEU A 297 -22.43 -5.91 14.49
N HIS A 298 -23.29 -6.07 13.48
CA HIS A 298 -24.71 -6.40 13.65
C HIS A 298 -24.93 -7.92 13.79
N LEU A 299 -24.39 -8.49 14.87
CA LEU A 299 -24.54 -9.93 15.13
C LEU A 299 -25.99 -10.39 15.23
N GLU A 300 -26.89 -9.53 15.67
CA GLU A 300 -28.32 -9.82 15.71
C GLU A 300 -28.95 -10.12 14.33
N LYS A 301 -28.25 -9.72 13.24
CA LYS A 301 -28.64 -10.01 11.85
C LYS A 301 -27.82 -11.14 11.23
N LEU A 302 -26.58 -11.34 11.71
CA LEU A 302 -25.59 -12.18 11.04
C LEU A 302 -25.42 -13.58 11.67
N TRP A 303 -25.84 -13.78 12.94
CA TRP A 303 -25.55 -15.00 13.71
C TRP A 303 -26.01 -16.30 13.03
N SER A 304 -27.09 -16.24 12.24
CA SER A 304 -27.67 -17.42 11.58
C SER A 304 -27.21 -17.61 10.12
N GLN A 305 -26.32 -16.71 9.61
CA GLN A 305 -25.95 -16.70 8.19
C GLN A 305 -24.69 -17.50 7.87
N ASN A 306 -24.03 -18.10 8.88
CA ASN A 306 -22.81 -18.91 8.71
C ASN A 306 -21.67 -18.15 7.99
N ILE A 307 -21.60 -16.82 8.10
CA ILE A 307 -20.58 -16.02 7.46
C ILE A 307 -19.23 -16.09 8.20
N SER A 308 -18.17 -15.78 7.48
CA SER A 308 -16.85 -15.50 8.08
C SER A 308 -16.56 -14.01 7.97
N ILE A 309 -15.99 -13.41 9.02
CA ILE A 309 -15.44 -12.06 8.98
C ILE A 309 -13.95 -12.18 9.29
N THR A 310 -13.12 -11.63 8.43
CA THR A 310 -11.66 -11.74 8.54
C THR A 310 -11.02 -10.37 8.57
N THR A 311 -9.98 -10.22 9.38
CA THR A 311 -9.09 -9.06 9.41
C THR A 311 -7.66 -9.54 9.28
N ARG A 312 -6.82 -8.78 8.57
CA ARG A 312 -5.42 -9.12 8.42
C ARG A 312 -4.58 -7.88 8.15
N LEU A 313 -3.38 -7.82 8.74
CA LEU A 313 -2.30 -6.99 8.24
C LEU A 313 -1.50 -7.84 7.24
N VAL A 314 -1.04 -7.26 6.15
CA VAL A 314 -0.25 -7.95 5.13
C VAL A 314 1.03 -8.56 5.73
N ASP A 315 1.35 -9.78 5.29
CA ASP A 315 2.58 -10.49 5.70
C ASP A 315 3.64 -10.51 4.60
N THR A 316 3.26 -10.10 3.38
CA THR A 316 4.09 -10.10 2.16
C THR A 316 4.61 -11.49 1.72
N VAL A 317 3.96 -12.55 2.19
CA VAL A 317 4.30 -13.93 1.82
C VAL A 317 4.06 -14.23 0.34
N THR A 318 3.20 -13.44 -0.31
CA THR A 318 2.83 -13.62 -1.73
C THR A 318 3.70 -12.81 -2.69
N THR A 319 4.62 -11.97 -2.19
CA THR A 319 5.43 -11.07 -3.03
C THR A 319 6.17 -11.81 -4.14
N ASN A 320 6.74 -12.98 -3.87
CA ASN A 320 7.42 -13.78 -4.91
C ASN A 320 6.47 -14.30 -6.02
N ILE A 321 5.21 -14.57 -5.68
CA ILE A 321 4.18 -14.99 -6.66
C ILE A 321 3.82 -13.78 -7.52
N LEU A 322 3.65 -12.63 -6.92
CA LEU A 322 3.30 -11.38 -7.61
C LEU A 322 4.45 -10.87 -8.49
N LEU A 323 5.71 -10.98 -8.03
CA LEU A 323 6.89 -10.70 -8.85
C LEU A 323 6.85 -11.50 -10.17
N ARG A 324 6.65 -12.81 -10.08
CA ARG A 324 6.53 -13.68 -11.27
C ARG A 324 5.34 -13.28 -12.14
N ALA A 325 4.20 -12.93 -11.54
CA ALA A 325 3.02 -12.52 -12.30
C ALA A 325 3.26 -11.22 -13.09
N VAL A 326 4.01 -10.27 -12.54
CA VAL A 326 4.42 -9.04 -13.24
C VAL A 326 5.43 -9.36 -14.34
N GLU A 327 6.48 -10.14 -14.06
CA GLU A 327 7.48 -10.55 -15.04
C GLU A 327 6.85 -11.30 -16.23
N MET A 328 5.87 -12.15 -15.96
CA MET A 328 5.12 -12.90 -16.99
C MET A 328 3.98 -12.09 -17.62
N LYS A 329 3.85 -10.80 -17.29
CA LYS A 329 2.79 -9.90 -17.81
C LYS A 329 1.37 -10.42 -17.57
N LYS A 330 1.16 -11.13 -16.45
CA LYS A 330 -0.17 -11.59 -16.02
C LYS A 330 -0.94 -10.50 -15.27
N ILE A 331 -0.21 -9.56 -14.71
CA ILE A 331 -0.72 -8.34 -14.11
C ILE A 331 0.15 -7.17 -14.57
N ASP A 332 -0.47 -6.05 -14.84
CA ASP A 332 0.20 -4.79 -15.20
C ASP A 332 -0.04 -3.74 -14.11
N PRO A 333 0.93 -3.53 -13.21
CA PRO A 333 0.78 -2.58 -12.11
C PRO A 333 0.70 -1.12 -12.53
N HIS A 334 1.15 -0.75 -13.75
CA HIS A 334 1.04 0.63 -14.25
C HIS A 334 -0.39 1.14 -14.28
N GLN A 335 -1.36 0.25 -14.43
CA GLN A 335 -2.78 0.58 -14.42
C GLN A 335 -3.26 1.20 -13.10
N LEU A 336 -2.48 1.07 -12.04
CA LEU A 336 -2.74 1.66 -10.72
C LEU A 336 -2.04 3.01 -10.52
N ILE A 337 -1.06 3.35 -11.36
CA ILE A 337 -0.23 4.55 -11.24
C ILE A 337 -0.91 5.70 -11.97
N SER A 338 -1.11 6.80 -11.27
CA SER A 338 -1.78 7.98 -11.84
C SER A 338 -0.87 9.20 -11.96
N HIS A 339 0.13 9.33 -11.09
CA HIS A 339 0.98 10.51 -11.03
C HIS A 339 2.42 10.16 -10.70
N HIS A 340 3.35 10.99 -11.24
CA HIS A 340 4.76 10.97 -10.95
C HIS A 340 5.21 12.36 -10.49
N PHE A 341 6.01 12.41 -9.42
CA PHE A 341 6.63 13.63 -8.94
C PHE A 341 8.10 13.39 -8.60
N PRO A 342 9.01 14.31 -8.92
CA PRO A 342 10.34 14.29 -8.34
C PRO A 342 10.24 14.55 -6.83
N PHE A 343 11.21 14.06 -6.06
CA PHE A 343 11.23 14.25 -4.60
C PHE A 343 11.17 15.73 -4.19
N SER A 344 11.77 16.62 -4.97
CA SER A 344 11.70 18.08 -4.75
C SER A 344 10.26 18.63 -4.68
N ARG A 345 9.29 17.89 -5.25
CA ARG A 345 7.86 18.25 -5.23
C ARG A 345 7.01 17.33 -4.36
N ILE A 346 7.61 16.60 -3.41
CA ILE A 346 6.89 15.61 -2.59
C ILE A 346 5.73 16.23 -1.79
N LEU A 347 5.83 17.47 -1.34
CA LEU A 347 4.74 18.15 -0.65
C LEU A 347 3.53 18.36 -1.57
N THR A 348 3.77 18.77 -2.83
CA THR A 348 2.71 18.86 -3.86
C THR A 348 2.10 17.49 -4.15
N ALA A 349 2.91 16.44 -4.19
CA ALA A 349 2.44 15.07 -4.40
C ALA A 349 1.48 14.62 -3.28
N TYR A 350 1.79 14.95 -2.02
CA TYR A 350 0.88 14.70 -0.88
C TYR A 350 -0.43 15.46 -1.01
N ASP A 351 -0.40 16.74 -1.42
CA ASP A 351 -1.60 17.53 -1.63
C ASP A 351 -2.47 16.98 -2.78
N THR A 352 -1.83 16.47 -3.82
CA THR A 352 -2.49 15.79 -4.94
C THR A 352 -3.16 14.50 -4.47
N PHE A 353 -2.43 13.66 -3.72
CA PHE A 353 -2.93 12.40 -3.20
C PHE A 353 -4.05 12.58 -2.16
N ALA A 354 -3.93 13.57 -1.28
CA ALA A 354 -4.96 13.88 -0.27
C ALA A 354 -6.29 14.33 -0.89
N ARG A 355 -6.25 14.92 -2.10
CA ARG A 355 -7.44 15.38 -2.85
C ARG A 355 -7.80 14.44 -3.99
N ALA A 356 -7.63 13.12 -3.80
CA ALA A 356 -7.72 12.10 -4.84
C ALA A 356 -8.98 12.18 -5.71
N SER A 357 -10.15 12.45 -5.14
CA SER A 357 -11.40 12.61 -5.91
C SER A 357 -11.36 13.78 -6.89
N ALA A 358 -10.68 14.89 -6.54
CA ALA A 358 -10.56 16.06 -7.42
C ALA A 358 -9.42 15.92 -8.43
N THR A 359 -8.37 15.19 -8.09
CA THR A 359 -7.13 15.07 -8.89
C THR A 359 -7.08 13.80 -9.71
N GLY A 360 -7.97 12.83 -9.47
CA GLY A 360 -7.92 11.50 -10.07
C GLY A 360 -6.76 10.65 -9.54
N ALA A 361 -6.17 11.01 -8.40
CA ALA A 361 -5.03 10.29 -7.86
C ALA A 361 -5.41 8.88 -7.40
N LEU A 362 -4.63 7.90 -7.87
CA LEU A 362 -4.59 6.53 -7.40
C LEU A 362 -3.26 6.30 -6.67
N LYS A 363 -2.28 5.63 -7.28
CA LYS A 363 -0.91 5.60 -6.72
C LYS A 363 -0.09 6.76 -7.28
N VAL A 364 0.70 7.35 -6.40
CA VAL A 364 1.60 8.47 -6.71
C VAL A 364 3.03 8.00 -6.49
N ILE A 365 3.81 7.99 -7.56
CA ILE A 365 5.24 7.64 -7.53
C ILE A 365 6.05 8.89 -7.22
N ILE A 366 7.07 8.72 -6.38
CA ILE A 366 8.08 9.74 -6.08
C ILE A 366 9.42 9.25 -6.62
N ASP A 367 9.95 9.99 -7.58
CA ASP A 367 11.28 9.77 -8.15
C ASP A 367 12.33 10.39 -7.23
N MET A 368 13.24 9.55 -6.71
CA MET A 368 14.30 9.99 -5.79
C MET A 368 15.52 10.54 -6.51
N ALA A 369 15.71 10.16 -7.78
CA ALA A 369 16.74 10.70 -8.66
C ALA A 369 16.18 11.91 -9.41
N GLY A 370 16.30 13.10 -8.80
CA GLY A 370 15.85 14.36 -9.40
C GLY A 370 16.58 15.52 -8.77
#